data_c79d968bff506bca81dde4c7c626b3a4
#
_entry.id   c79d968bff506bca81dde4c7c626b3a4
#
_cell.length_a   1.000
_cell.length_b   1.000
_cell.length_c   1.000
_cell.angle_alpha   90.00
_cell.angle_beta   90.00
_cell.angle_gamma   90.00
#
_symmetry.space_group_name_H-M   'P 1'
#
loop_
_entity.id
_entity.type
_entity.pdbx_description
1 polymer ?
#
loop_
_entity_poly.entity_id
_entity_poly.type
_entity_poly.pdbx_seq_one_letter_code
_entity_poly.pdbx_strand_id
1 'polypeptide(L)' 'MKYKSIFTAGVARYLLKLGNPIYDIKPDKKNKDKTIFIFEETEKFKNDIASVEKH' A
#
# COMPACT_ATOMS: atom_id res chain seq x y z
N MET A 1 -7.04 -12.28 -8.59
CA MET A 1 -5.96 -11.50 -7.98
C MET A 1 -6.48 -10.74 -6.76
N LYS A 2 -5.67 -10.62 -5.74
CA LYS A 2 -6.06 -9.89 -4.54
C LYS A 2 -5.36 -8.55 -4.47
N TYR A 3 -6.03 -7.58 -3.89
CA TYR A 3 -5.50 -6.23 -3.74
C TYR A 3 -5.61 -5.79 -2.29
N LYS A 4 -4.68 -4.94 -1.88
CA LYS A 4 -4.63 -4.43 -0.52
C LYS A 4 -4.58 -2.91 -0.54
N SER A 5 -5.43 -2.28 0.26
CA SER A 5 -5.48 -0.82 0.37
C SER A 5 -4.55 -0.35 1.48
N ILE A 6 -3.70 0.61 1.17
CA ILE A 6 -2.79 1.23 2.14
C ILE A 6 -3.20 2.69 2.27
N PHE A 7 -3.46 3.12 3.50
CA PHE A 7 -3.96 4.46 3.77
C PHE A 7 -2.88 5.43 4.24
N THR A 8 -1.69 4.91 4.55
CA THR A 8 -0.58 5.72 5.04
C THR A 8 0.43 5.94 3.92
N ALA A 9 0.65 7.21 3.55
CA ALA A 9 1.56 7.54 2.46
C ALA A 9 2.99 7.05 2.70
N GLY A 10 3.47 7.15 3.94
CA GLY A 10 4.82 6.69 4.28
C GLY A 10 5.00 5.20 4.07
N VAL A 11 4.00 4.41 4.46
CA VAL A 11 4.03 2.96 4.25
C VAL A 11 3.97 2.64 2.76
N ALA A 12 3.10 3.33 2.01
CA ALA A 12 2.99 3.12 0.58
C ALA A 12 4.31 3.42 -0.14
N ARG A 13 4.97 4.52 0.26
CA ARG A 13 6.26 4.89 -0.31
C ARG A 13 7.31 3.80 -0.03
N TYR A 14 7.33 3.29 1.18
CA TYR A 14 8.28 2.25 1.57
C TYR A 14 8.06 0.99 0.73
N LEU A 15 6.81 0.58 0.57
CA LEU A 15 6.48 -0.59 -0.24
C LEU A 15 6.87 -0.41 -1.71
N LEU A 16 6.68 0.79 -2.25
CA LEU A 16 7.09 1.09 -3.62
C LEU A 16 8.60 1.00 -3.78
N LYS A 17 9.36 1.49 -2.79
CA LYS A 17 10.82 1.41 -2.82
C LYS A 17 11.31 -0.02 -2.81
N LEU A 18 10.58 -0.91 -2.18
CA LEU A 18 10.92 -2.33 -2.14
C LEU A 18 10.55 -3.06 -3.43
N GLY A 19 9.87 -2.37 -4.36
CA GLY A 19 9.54 -2.95 -5.65
C GLY A 19 8.17 -3.58 -5.73
N ASN A 20 7.28 -3.27 -4.80
CA ASN A 20 5.91 -3.77 -4.88
C ASN A 20 5.11 -2.96 -5.89
N PRO A 21 4.39 -3.61 -6.82
CA PRO A 21 3.65 -2.87 -7.82
C PRO A 21 2.38 -2.25 -7.23
N ILE A 22 2.16 -0.98 -7.59
CA ILE A 22 0.92 -0.31 -7.23
C ILE A 22 -0.10 -0.56 -8.35
N TYR A 23 -1.33 -0.86 -7.95
CA TYR A 23 -2.40 -1.14 -8.90
C TYR A 23 -3.19 0.12 -9.25
N ASP A 24 -3.52 0.92 -8.22
CA ASP A 24 -4.35 2.10 -8.42
C ASP A 24 -4.16 3.08 -7.27
N ILE A 25 -4.54 4.32 -7.51
CA ILE A 25 -4.54 5.38 -6.51
C ILE A 25 -5.93 6.01 -6.54
N LYS A 26 -6.57 6.10 -5.37
CA LYS A 26 -7.92 6.64 -5.27
C LYS A 26 -7.99 7.66 -4.14
N PRO A 27 -8.86 8.69 -4.27
CA PRO A 27 -9.09 9.60 -3.16
C PRO A 27 -9.91 8.90 -2.07
N ASP A 28 -9.63 9.27 -0.82
CA ASP A 28 -10.42 8.77 0.31
C ASP A 28 -11.80 9.43 0.28
N LYS A 29 -12.85 8.62 0.39
CA LYS A 29 -14.22 9.13 0.34
C LYS A 29 -14.57 10.01 1.54
N LYS A 30 -13.97 9.71 2.69
CA LYS A 30 -14.25 10.45 3.92
C LYS A 30 -13.36 11.66 4.12
N ASN A 31 -12.15 11.60 3.58
CA ASN A 31 -11.20 12.69 3.71
C ASN A 31 -10.52 12.92 2.38
N LYS A 32 -10.97 13.94 1.66
CA LYS A 32 -10.49 14.22 0.31
C LYS A 32 -9.02 14.59 0.24
N ASP A 33 -8.43 14.97 1.37
CA ASP A 33 -7.02 15.30 1.43
C ASP A 33 -6.12 14.07 1.52
N LYS A 34 -6.72 12.90 1.72
CA LYS A 34 -5.97 11.66 1.82
C LYS A 34 -6.14 10.81 0.58
N THR A 35 -5.12 10.03 0.30
CA THR A 35 -5.08 9.15 -0.86
C THR A 35 -5.01 7.70 -0.39
N ILE A 36 -5.78 6.84 -1.05
CA ILE A 36 -5.74 5.40 -0.83
C ILE A 36 -4.85 4.80 -1.90
N PHE A 37 -3.82 4.06 -1.49
CA PHE A 37 -2.88 3.39 -2.40
C PHE A 37 -3.24 1.91 -2.46
N ILE A 38 -3.58 1.41 -3.64
CA ILE A 38 -3.99 0.03 -3.82
C ILE A 38 -2.86 -0.75 -4.44
N PHE A 39 -2.36 -1.75 -3.71
CA PHE A 39 -1.27 -2.60 -4.15
C PHE A 39 -1.78 -3.99 -4.53
N GLU A 40 -1.09 -4.64 -5.45
CA GLU A 40 -1.32 -6.04 -5.71
C GLU A 40 -0.74 -6.86 -4.56
N GLU A 41 -1.57 -7.71 -3.97
CA GLU A 41 -1.16 -8.51 -2.81
C GLU A 41 -0.41 -9.76 -3.26
N THR A 42 0.86 -9.59 -3.59
CA THR A 42 1.76 -10.67 -3.95
C THR A 42 2.37 -11.28 -2.69
N GLU A 43 3.07 -12.40 -2.83
CA GLU A 43 3.79 -13.01 -1.72
C GLU A 43 4.83 -12.05 -1.18
N LYS A 44 5.54 -11.35 -2.08
CA LYS A 44 6.50 -10.33 -1.70
C LYS A 44 5.84 -9.21 -0.90
N PHE A 45 4.67 -8.75 -1.33
CA PHE A 45 3.93 -7.71 -0.62
C PHE A 45 3.60 -8.14 0.80
N LYS A 46 3.10 -9.37 0.96
CA LYS A 46 2.77 -9.88 2.29
C LYS A 46 3.96 -9.90 3.23
N ASN A 47 5.12 -10.32 2.73
CA ASN A 47 6.34 -10.34 3.52
C ASN A 47 6.80 -8.92 3.87
N ASP A 48 6.72 -8.01 2.91
CA ASP A 48 7.18 -6.64 3.12
C ASP A 48 6.28 -5.89 4.09
N ILE A 49 4.96 -6.05 3.99
CA ILE A 49 4.03 -5.37 4.89
C ILE A 49 4.16 -5.92 6.32
N ALA A 50 4.41 -7.21 6.46
CA ALA A 50 4.64 -7.81 7.78
C ALA A 50 5.89 -7.21 8.44
N SER A 51 6.92 -6.93 7.65
CA SER A 51 8.13 -6.29 8.14
C SER A 51 7.86 -4.87 8.63
N VAL A 52 7.02 -4.13 7.90
CA VAL A 52 6.64 -2.76 8.30
C VAL A 52 5.89 -2.78 9.63
N GLU A 53 4.96 -3.73 9.80
CA GLU A 53 4.13 -3.82 11.00
C GLU A 53 4.91 -4.18 12.26
N LYS A 54 6.11 -4.73 12.11
CA LYS A 54 6.94 -5.09 13.26
C LYS A 54 7.67 -3.91 13.87
N HIS A 55 7.63 -2.77 13.24
CA HIS A 55 8.26 -1.54 13.76
C HIS A 55 7.27 -0.66 14.57
#